data_3dba19ad18a4c0200311839f44009796
#
_entry.id   3dba19ad18a4c0200311839f44009796
#
_cell.length_a   1.000
_cell.length_b   1.000
_cell.length_c   1.000
_cell.angle_alpha   90.00
_cell.angle_beta   90.00
_cell.angle_gamma   90.00
#
_symmetry.space_group_name_H-M   'P 1'
#
loop_
_entity.id
_entity.type
_entity.pdbx_description
1 polymer ?
#
loop_
_entity_poly.entity_id
_entity_poly.type
_entity_poly.pdbx_seq_one_letter_code
_entity_poly.pdbx_strand_id
1 'polypeptide(L)'
;MMSKKYAILALSLIVLSGCAAKKQMVPTGGSKSDGTVRMSYSYGMFEKPVIDPQQGMAAAKARCSAWGYNGAEPFGGFTSQCSQPSSSGCMETTVTVEYQCTGDLKK
;
A
#
# COMPACT_ATOMS: atom_id res chain seq x y z
N MET A 1 31.66 22.65 21.66
CA MET A 1 32.01 21.27 22.01
C MET A 1 30.90 20.46 22.54
N MET A 2 29.96 21.03 23.24
CA MET A 2 28.78 20.30 23.71
C MET A 2 27.84 19.88 22.57
N SER A 3 27.86 20.61 21.47
CA SER A 3 26.99 20.33 20.33
C SER A 3 27.26 18.98 19.65
N LYS A 4 28.49 18.48 19.73
CA LYS A 4 28.84 17.19 19.12
C LYS A 4 28.19 16.00 19.84
N LYS A 5 28.07 16.07 21.16
CA LYS A 5 27.43 15.00 21.92
C LYS A 5 25.93 14.92 21.66
N TYR A 6 25.29 16.06 21.52
CA TYR A 6 23.86 16.11 21.23
C TYR A 6 23.56 15.65 19.82
N ALA A 7 24.42 15.95 18.86
CA ALA A 7 24.25 15.53 17.48
C ALA A 7 24.32 14.00 17.37
N ILE A 8 25.21 13.33 18.10
CA ILE A 8 25.34 11.88 18.09
C ILE A 8 24.09 11.23 18.70
N LEU A 9 23.57 11.79 19.79
CA LEU A 9 22.35 11.29 20.42
C LEU A 9 21.14 11.40 19.49
N ALA A 10 21.00 12.52 18.78
CA ALA A 10 19.92 12.69 17.83
C ALA A 10 19.98 11.68 16.70
N LEU A 11 21.17 11.37 16.21
CA LEU A 11 21.35 10.37 15.16
C LEU A 11 20.94 8.97 15.63
N SER A 12 21.26 8.62 16.89
CA SER A 12 20.88 7.33 17.45
C SER A 12 19.36 7.17 17.55
N LEU A 13 18.65 8.23 17.88
CA LEU A 13 17.19 8.20 17.98
C LEU A 13 16.54 7.98 16.62
N ILE A 14 17.11 8.55 15.54
CA ILE A 14 16.60 8.37 14.20
C ILE A 14 16.74 6.90 13.74
N VAL A 15 17.84 6.24 14.10
CA VAL A 15 18.07 4.84 13.75
C VAL A 15 17.07 3.92 14.44
N LEU A 16 16.60 4.25 15.64
CA LEU A 16 15.65 3.42 16.38
C LEU A 16 14.24 3.45 15.79
N SER A 17 13.90 4.43 14.95
CA SER A 17 12.59 4.52 14.32
C SER A 17 12.55 3.85 12.94
N GLY A 18 13.58 3.07 12.57
CA GLY A 18 13.76 2.51 11.23
C GLY A 18 12.93 1.29 10.88
N CYS A 19 12.05 0.78 11.77
CA CYS A 19 11.26 -0.42 11.47
C CYS A 19 10.01 -0.14 10.65
N ALA A 20 9.56 1.12 10.56
CA ALA A 20 8.41 1.50 9.75
C ALA A 20 8.84 1.67 8.29
N ALA A 21 8.11 1.00 7.39
CA ALA A 21 8.41 1.07 5.97
C ALA A 21 7.20 1.65 5.24
N LYS A 22 7.41 2.75 4.53
CA LYS A 22 6.36 3.35 3.72
C LYS A 22 6.18 2.52 2.46
N LYS A 23 4.96 2.07 2.24
CA LYS A 23 4.61 1.27 1.07
C LYS A 23 3.58 2.02 0.25
N GLN A 24 3.67 1.86 -1.05
CA GLN A 24 2.68 2.40 -1.97
C GLN A 24 1.84 1.27 -2.52
N MET A 25 0.54 1.52 -2.62
CA MET A 25 -0.37 0.58 -3.24
C MET A 25 -0.27 0.75 -4.75
N VAL A 26 -0.19 -0.38 -5.45
CA VAL A 26 -0.09 -0.38 -6.91
C VAL A 26 -1.20 -1.25 -7.48
N PRO A 27 -1.72 -0.92 -8.67
CA PRO A 27 -2.73 -1.76 -9.31
C PRO A 27 -2.09 -3.09 -9.73
N THR A 28 -2.70 -4.19 -9.28
CA THR A 28 -2.21 -5.54 -9.59
C THR A 28 -3.24 -6.37 -10.34
N GLY A 29 -4.46 -5.88 -10.49
CA GLY A 29 -5.49 -6.58 -11.20
C GLY A 29 -6.80 -5.82 -11.18
N GLY A 30 -7.84 -6.47 -11.65
CA GLY A 30 -9.16 -5.89 -11.69
C GLY A 30 -9.90 -6.26 -12.95
N SER A 31 -11.06 -5.68 -13.14
CA SER A 31 -11.89 -5.92 -14.30
C SER A 31 -12.53 -4.61 -14.77
N LYS A 32 -12.24 -4.24 -16.01
CA LYS A 32 -12.82 -3.03 -16.58
C LYS A 32 -14.35 -3.14 -16.68
N SER A 33 -14.85 -4.28 -17.09
CA SER A 33 -16.29 -4.47 -17.28
C SER A 33 -17.05 -4.45 -15.97
N ASP A 34 -16.44 -4.93 -14.89
CA ASP A 34 -17.04 -4.92 -13.56
C ASP A 34 -16.74 -3.64 -12.79
N GLY A 35 -15.81 -2.85 -13.28
CA GLY A 35 -15.40 -1.63 -12.61
C GLY A 35 -14.66 -1.88 -11.30
N THR A 36 -13.89 -2.96 -11.22
CA THR A 36 -13.14 -3.28 -10.00
C THR A 36 -11.64 -3.10 -10.23
N VAL A 37 -10.94 -2.60 -9.22
CA VAL A 37 -9.49 -2.44 -9.23
C VAL A 37 -8.93 -3.09 -7.98
N ARG A 38 -7.93 -3.95 -8.16
CA ARG A 38 -7.20 -4.51 -7.03
C ARG A 38 -5.89 -3.77 -6.87
N MET A 39 -5.66 -3.29 -5.66
CA MET A 39 -4.43 -2.58 -5.29
C MET A 39 -3.70 -3.43 -4.28
N SER A 40 -2.40 -3.55 -4.42
CA SER A 40 -1.61 -4.41 -3.54
C SER A 40 -0.35 -3.72 -3.06
N TYR A 41 0.12 -4.16 -1.91
CA TYR A 41 1.43 -3.82 -1.39
C TYR A 41 1.99 -5.03 -0.65
N SER A 42 3.31 -5.07 -0.50
CA SER A 42 3.99 -6.18 0.17
C SER A 42 4.91 -5.65 1.26
N TYR A 43 5.12 -6.45 2.29
CA TYR A 43 6.05 -6.09 3.35
C TYR A 43 6.76 -7.34 3.87
N GLY A 44 7.98 -7.12 4.39
CA GLY A 44 8.78 -8.20 4.95
C GLY A 44 8.42 -8.52 6.38
N MET A 45 9.02 -9.60 6.89
CA MET A 45 8.73 -10.14 8.23
C MET A 45 8.96 -9.11 9.34
N PHE A 46 9.98 -8.27 9.19
CA PHE A 46 10.35 -7.31 10.23
C PHE A 46 9.96 -5.87 9.89
N GLU A 47 9.16 -5.70 8.85
CA GLU A 47 8.68 -4.39 8.44
C GLU A 47 7.30 -4.12 8.99
N LYS A 48 7.06 -2.87 9.41
CA LYS A 48 5.70 -2.39 9.70
C LYS A 48 5.27 -1.54 8.53
N PRO A 49 4.34 -2.00 7.69
CA PRO A 49 3.93 -1.22 6.53
C PRO A 49 3.14 0.00 6.95
N VAL A 50 3.51 1.15 6.40
CA VAL A 50 2.78 2.41 6.58
C VAL A 50 2.16 2.75 5.24
N ILE A 51 0.84 2.77 5.20
CA ILE A 51 0.07 2.96 3.98
C ILE A 51 -0.66 4.29 4.06
N ASP A 52 -0.60 5.07 2.98
CA ASP A 52 -1.39 6.27 2.84
C ASP A 52 -2.67 5.91 2.08
N PRO A 53 -3.84 5.92 2.73
CA PRO A 53 -5.09 5.58 2.05
C PRO A 53 -5.41 6.50 0.88
N GLN A 54 -4.98 7.75 0.95
CA GLN A 54 -5.24 8.69 -0.14
C GLN A 54 -4.39 8.38 -1.37
N GLN A 55 -3.19 7.87 -1.18
CA GLN A 55 -2.35 7.41 -2.29
C GLN A 55 -3.03 6.24 -3.02
N GLY A 56 -3.53 5.26 -2.27
CA GLY A 56 -4.24 4.14 -2.85
C GLY A 56 -5.50 4.56 -3.59
N MET A 57 -6.26 5.47 -2.99
CA MET A 57 -7.47 6.01 -3.61
C MET A 57 -7.15 6.75 -4.91
N ALA A 58 -6.08 7.57 -4.92
CA ALA A 58 -5.70 8.31 -6.12
C ALA A 58 -5.29 7.38 -7.25
N ALA A 59 -4.55 6.32 -6.93
CA ALA A 59 -4.15 5.34 -7.93
C ALA A 59 -5.35 4.56 -8.48
N ALA A 60 -6.29 4.19 -7.60
CA ALA A 60 -7.51 3.51 -8.03
C ALA A 60 -8.37 4.41 -8.92
N LYS A 61 -8.51 5.69 -8.55
CA LYS A 61 -9.24 6.65 -9.37
C LYS A 61 -8.60 6.83 -10.74
N ALA A 62 -7.28 6.86 -10.80
CA ALA A 62 -6.58 6.98 -12.07
C ALA A 62 -6.87 5.79 -12.98
N ARG A 63 -6.88 4.59 -12.42
CA ARG A 63 -7.20 3.40 -13.18
C ARG A 63 -8.66 3.42 -13.65
N CYS A 64 -9.58 3.80 -12.76
CA CYS A 64 -10.99 3.88 -13.13
C CYS A 64 -11.23 4.94 -14.21
N SER A 65 -10.56 6.09 -14.10
CA SER A 65 -10.66 7.14 -15.11
C SER A 65 -10.16 6.67 -16.48
N ALA A 66 -9.09 5.90 -16.50
CA ALA A 66 -8.55 5.35 -17.74
C ALA A 66 -9.55 4.43 -18.42
N TRP A 67 -10.44 3.80 -17.64
CA TRP A 67 -11.51 2.95 -18.18
C TRP A 67 -12.79 3.71 -18.50
N GLY A 68 -12.86 5.00 -18.15
CA GLY A 68 -14.01 5.85 -18.43
C GLY A 68 -14.97 6.04 -17.28
N TYR A 69 -14.62 5.61 -16.09
CA TYR A 69 -15.43 5.83 -14.88
C TYR A 69 -15.14 7.20 -14.27
N ASN A 70 -16.01 7.66 -13.37
CA ASN A 70 -15.88 8.99 -12.76
C ASN A 70 -15.03 8.99 -11.52
N GLY A 71 -14.99 7.91 -10.77
CA GLY A 71 -14.24 7.85 -9.53
C GLY A 71 -14.08 6.43 -9.04
N ALA A 72 -13.67 6.30 -7.78
CA ALA A 72 -13.46 5.01 -7.16
C ALA A 72 -13.70 5.12 -5.66
N GLU A 73 -14.10 4.01 -5.04
CA GLU A 73 -14.22 3.92 -3.60
C GLU A 73 -13.82 2.52 -3.14
N PRO A 74 -13.26 2.38 -1.93
CA PRO A 74 -12.93 1.06 -1.43
C PRO A 74 -14.21 0.29 -1.13
N PHE A 75 -14.20 -1.03 -1.45
CA PHE A 75 -15.33 -1.87 -1.14
C PHE A 75 -14.82 -3.24 -0.70
N GLY A 76 -15.54 -3.83 0.24
CA GLY A 76 -15.08 -5.08 0.84
C GLY A 76 -13.88 -4.85 1.75
N GLY A 77 -13.31 -5.92 2.24
CA GLY A 77 -12.15 -5.86 3.10
C GLY A 77 -10.86 -5.95 2.31
N PHE A 78 -9.85 -6.40 2.99
CA PHE A 78 -8.57 -6.70 2.35
C PHE A 78 -8.26 -8.19 2.54
N THR A 79 -7.40 -8.72 1.69
CA THR A 79 -6.89 -10.08 1.83
C THR A 79 -5.39 -10.04 2.02
N SER A 80 -4.88 -10.88 2.91
CA SER A 80 -3.44 -11.02 3.15
C SER A 80 -3.02 -12.43 2.80
N GLN A 81 -1.95 -12.54 2.01
CA GLN A 81 -1.40 -13.83 1.63
C GLN A 81 0.10 -13.83 1.86
N CYS A 82 0.61 -14.95 2.35
CA CYS A 82 2.04 -15.12 2.45
C CYS A 82 2.60 -15.43 1.07
N SER A 83 3.38 -14.50 0.51
CA SER A 83 3.98 -14.67 -0.81
C SER A 83 5.31 -15.41 -0.75
N GLN A 84 5.99 -15.43 0.41
CA GLN A 84 7.23 -16.18 0.58
C GLN A 84 7.23 -16.89 1.93
N PRO A 85 6.71 -18.11 1.99
CA PRO A 85 6.73 -18.86 3.26
C PRO A 85 8.11 -19.43 3.54
N SER A 86 8.40 -19.61 4.83
CA SER A 86 9.65 -20.22 5.27
C SER A 86 9.40 -21.03 6.54
N SER A 87 10.41 -21.78 6.97
CA SER A 87 10.32 -22.54 8.22
C SER A 87 10.18 -21.64 9.46
N SER A 88 10.59 -20.38 9.34
CA SER A 88 10.52 -19.40 10.44
C SER A 88 9.24 -18.57 10.40
N GLY A 89 8.36 -18.79 9.43
CA GLY A 89 7.14 -18.04 9.24
C GLY A 89 7.09 -17.42 7.86
N CYS A 90 6.28 -16.39 7.70
CA CYS A 90 6.13 -15.73 6.42
C CYS A 90 7.21 -14.66 6.25
N MET A 91 8.04 -14.82 5.23
CA MET A 91 9.11 -13.87 4.93
C MET A 91 8.59 -12.63 4.23
N GLU A 92 7.53 -12.76 3.45
CA GLU A 92 6.91 -11.64 2.77
C GLU A 92 5.41 -11.86 2.69
N THR A 93 4.66 -10.83 3.04
CA THR A 93 3.19 -10.84 3.00
C THR A 93 2.73 -9.84 1.95
N THR A 94 1.78 -10.25 1.12
CA THR A 94 1.13 -9.37 0.15
C THR A 94 -0.30 -9.10 0.59
N VAL A 95 -0.65 -7.82 0.67
CA VAL A 95 -1.99 -7.38 1.04
C VAL A 95 -2.66 -6.81 -0.20
N THR A 96 -3.89 -7.25 -0.46
CA THR A 96 -4.67 -6.78 -1.61
C THR A 96 -5.96 -6.14 -1.11
N VAL A 97 -6.22 -4.93 -1.61
CA VAL A 97 -7.43 -4.16 -1.30
C VAL A 97 -8.18 -3.93 -2.60
N GLU A 98 -9.50 -4.13 -2.58
CA GLU A 98 -10.33 -3.93 -3.77
C GLU A 98 -11.02 -2.58 -3.71
N TYR A 99 -11.08 -1.93 -4.88
CA TYR A 99 -11.78 -0.67 -5.08
C TYR A 99 -12.83 -0.86 -6.15
N GLN A 100 -13.96 -0.19 -5.98
CA GLN A 100 -15.05 -0.17 -6.96
C GLN A 100 -15.01 1.15 -7.70
N CYS A 101 -14.93 1.09 -9.03
CA CYS A 101 -15.10 2.28 -9.85
C CYS A 101 -16.52 2.79 -9.73
N THR A 102 -16.68 4.10 -9.65
CA THR A 102 -17.97 4.73 -9.45
C THR A 102 -18.35 5.58 -10.66
N GLY A 103 -19.64 5.76 -10.83
CA GLY A 103 -20.18 6.49 -11.98
C GLY A 103 -20.43 5.57 -13.16
N ASP A 104 -20.98 6.16 -14.22
CA ASP A 104 -21.28 5.40 -15.43
C ASP A 104 -20.06 5.29 -16.31
N LEU A 105 -19.91 4.14 -16.95
CA LEU A 105 -18.85 3.94 -17.94
C LEU A 105 -19.12 4.85 -19.14
N LYS A 106 -18.15 5.67 -19.47
CA LYS A 106 -18.26 6.55 -20.65
C LYS A 106 -18.12 5.73 -21.92
N LYS A 107 -19.03 5.95 -22.82
CA LYS A 107 -19.02 5.27 -24.12
C LYS A 107 -18.33 6.11 -25.18
#